data_4eab2f1549bbd0c1bb96ce9f617c20e3
#
_entry.id   4eab2f1549bbd0c1bb96ce9f617c20e3
#
_cell.length_a   1.000
_cell.length_b   1.000
_cell.length_c   1.000
_cell.angle_alpha   90.00
_cell.angle_beta   90.00
_cell.angle_gamma   90.00
#
_symmetry.space_group_name_H-M   'P 1'
#
loop_
_entity.id
_entity.type
_entity.pdbx_description
1 polymer ?
#
loop_
_entity_poly.entity_id
_entity_poly.type
_entity_poly.pdbx_seq_one_letter_code
_entity_poly.pdbx_strand_id
1 'polypeptide(L)'
;MQGISTGVLDGLYSVANNIASFDWELLFIWCLLMAIDIASGYLKACKQHKVTSAIMRSGIYKKMLDTFSILAILLMQGVVSHMGISAPIGTILIGAFCFKELTSILENTAGDANALPKAVQHWLDSIRQMISK
;
A
#
# COMPACT_ATOMS: atom_id res chain seq x y z
N MET A 1 -21.53 32.37 17.90
CA MET A 1 -21.35 30.91 18.01
C MET A 1 -21.87 30.11 16.82
N GLN A 2 -22.85 30.59 16.06
CA GLN A 2 -23.35 29.86 14.83
C GLN A 2 -22.33 29.77 13.69
N GLY A 3 -21.43 30.73 13.51
CA GLY A 3 -20.48 30.70 12.38
C GLY A 3 -19.34 29.69 12.47
N ILE A 4 -18.98 29.23 13.69
CA ILE A 4 -17.90 28.24 13.86
C ILE A 4 -18.44 26.82 13.61
N SER A 5 -19.70 26.55 13.95
CA SER A 5 -20.32 25.23 13.72
C SER A 5 -20.55 24.94 12.23
N THR A 6 -20.90 25.95 11.45
CA THR A 6 -21.06 25.79 10.00
C THR A 6 -19.72 25.53 9.31
N GLY A 7 -18.66 26.25 9.65
CA GLY A 7 -17.33 26.04 9.05
C GLY A 7 -16.73 24.65 9.34
N VAL A 8 -16.96 24.11 10.54
CA VAL A 8 -16.53 22.74 10.88
C VAL A 8 -17.34 21.71 10.10
N LEU A 9 -18.65 21.88 9.99
CA LEU A 9 -19.53 20.99 9.23
C LEU A 9 -19.19 21.02 7.73
N ASP A 10 -18.95 22.21 7.17
CA ASP A 10 -18.55 22.37 5.77
C ASP A 10 -17.18 21.72 5.51
N GLY A 11 -16.24 21.84 6.45
CA GLY A 11 -14.96 21.17 6.39
C GLY A 11 -15.08 19.64 6.41
N LEU A 12 -15.90 19.10 7.32
CA LEU A 12 -16.17 17.66 7.40
C LEU A 12 -16.87 17.15 6.13
N TYR A 13 -17.81 17.91 5.59
CA TYR A 13 -18.51 17.56 4.35
C TYR A 13 -17.55 17.56 3.15
N SER A 14 -16.64 18.53 3.07
CA SER A 14 -15.61 18.59 2.05
C SER A 14 -14.68 17.39 2.12
N VAL A 15 -14.20 17.01 3.32
CA VAL A 15 -13.35 15.83 3.52
C VAL A 15 -14.11 14.56 3.13
N ALA A 16 -15.37 14.42 3.54
CA ALA A 16 -16.19 13.26 3.18
C ALA A 16 -16.40 13.13 1.67
N ASN A 17 -16.65 14.23 0.97
CA ASN A 17 -16.77 14.25 -0.49
C ASN A 17 -15.46 13.91 -1.19
N ASN A 18 -14.33 14.40 -0.69
CA ASN A 18 -13.01 14.07 -1.25
C ASN A 18 -12.67 12.59 -1.06
N ILE A 19 -13.03 12.01 0.06
CA ILE A 19 -12.89 10.58 0.30
C ILE A 19 -13.84 9.79 -0.62
N ALA A 20 -15.08 10.23 -0.79
CA ALA A 20 -16.05 9.56 -1.65
C ALA A 20 -15.68 9.60 -3.14
N SER A 21 -14.97 10.64 -3.58
CA SER A 21 -14.49 10.78 -4.97
C SER A 21 -13.14 10.10 -5.23
N PHE A 22 -12.57 9.45 -4.22
CA PHE A 22 -11.31 8.74 -4.36
C PHE A 22 -11.47 7.48 -5.23
N ASP A 23 -10.36 7.05 -5.85
CA ASP A 23 -10.30 5.81 -6.64
C ASP A 23 -10.31 4.58 -5.72
N TRP A 24 -11.50 4.15 -5.31
CA TRP A 24 -11.68 2.99 -4.44
C TRP A 24 -11.24 1.68 -5.09
N GLU A 25 -11.23 1.60 -6.41
CA GLU A 25 -10.75 0.42 -7.14
C GLU A 25 -9.27 0.21 -6.87
N LEU A 26 -8.47 1.28 -6.91
CA LEU A 26 -7.05 1.23 -6.60
C LEU A 26 -6.78 0.79 -5.15
N LEU A 27 -7.58 1.30 -4.21
CA LEU A 27 -7.48 0.89 -2.80
C LEU A 27 -7.84 -0.60 -2.61
N PHE A 28 -8.87 -1.06 -3.31
CA PHE A 28 -9.26 -2.47 -3.30
C PHE A 28 -8.14 -3.37 -3.89
N ILE A 29 -7.54 -2.96 -5.01
CA ILE A 29 -6.39 -3.66 -5.60
C ILE A 29 -5.24 -3.74 -4.59
N TRP A 30 -4.92 -2.64 -3.90
CA TRP A 30 -3.90 -2.64 -2.85
C TRP A 30 -4.23 -3.63 -1.72
N CYS A 31 -5.47 -3.67 -1.24
CA CYS A 31 -5.90 -4.65 -0.23
C CYS A 31 -5.73 -6.08 -0.69
N LEU A 32 -6.06 -6.39 -1.96
CA LEU A 32 -5.88 -7.71 -2.55
C LEU A 32 -4.39 -8.08 -2.64
N LEU A 33 -3.56 -7.17 -3.12
CA LEU A 33 -2.10 -7.39 -3.19
C LEU A 33 -1.51 -7.63 -1.80
N MET A 34 -1.93 -6.87 -0.79
CA MET A 34 -1.51 -7.05 0.59
C MET A 34 -1.90 -8.45 1.13
N ALA A 35 -3.11 -8.92 0.83
CA ALA A 35 -3.56 -10.26 1.22
C ALA A 35 -2.75 -11.36 0.53
N ILE A 36 -2.46 -11.21 -0.76
CA ILE A 36 -1.63 -12.15 -1.54
C ILE A 36 -0.18 -12.15 -1.01
N ASP A 37 0.38 -10.99 -0.66
CA ASP A 37 1.72 -10.90 -0.07
C ASP A 37 1.81 -11.64 1.27
N ILE A 38 0.83 -11.45 2.15
CA ILE A 38 0.76 -12.19 3.42
C ILE A 38 0.70 -13.69 3.16
N ALA A 39 -0.16 -14.14 2.24
CA ALA A 39 -0.33 -15.55 1.91
C ALA A 39 0.96 -16.13 1.32
N SER A 40 1.58 -15.46 0.35
CA SER A 40 2.82 -15.90 -0.29
C SER A 40 3.99 -15.97 0.69
N GLY A 41 4.11 -14.96 1.57
CA GLY A 41 5.11 -14.93 2.64
C GLY A 41 4.93 -16.07 3.65
N TYR A 42 3.67 -16.37 4.02
CA TYR A 42 3.34 -17.49 4.90
C TYR A 42 3.71 -18.84 4.26
N LEU A 43 3.35 -19.07 2.99
CA LEU A 43 3.69 -20.29 2.26
C LEU A 43 5.21 -20.47 2.16
N LYS A 44 5.96 -19.40 1.88
CA LYS A 44 7.41 -19.41 1.87
C LYS A 44 7.99 -19.81 3.23
N ALA A 45 7.46 -19.25 4.32
CA ALA A 45 7.91 -19.57 5.68
C ALA A 45 7.58 -21.03 6.05
N CYS A 46 6.41 -21.56 5.65
CA CYS A 46 6.05 -22.97 5.81
C CYS A 46 7.05 -23.88 5.10
N LYS A 47 7.38 -23.59 3.84
CA LYS A 47 8.33 -24.37 3.05
C LYS A 47 9.73 -24.39 3.67
N GLN A 48 10.13 -23.29 4.30
CA GLN A 48 11.43 -23.17 4.96
C GLN A 48 11.44 -23.70 6.41
N HIS A 49 10.34 -24.23 6.91
CA HIS A 49 10.17 -24.64 8.31
C HIS A 49 10.52 -23.54 9.34
N LYS A 50 10.32 -22.27 8.95
CA LYS A 50 10.65 -21.07 9.75
C LYS A 50 9.42 -20.33 10.26
N VAL A 51 8.26 -20.99 10.30
CA VAL A 51 7.04 -20.37 10.83
C VAL A 51 7.16 -20.20 12.32
N THR A 52 7.30 -18.96 12.77
CA THR A 52 7.25 -18.60 14.19
C THR A 52 6.26 -17.49 14.43
N SER A 53 5.65 -17.47 15.60
CA SER A 53 4.70 -16.41 15.99
C SER A 53 5.34 -15.01 15.94
N ALA A 54 6.65 -14.93 16.19
CA ALA A 54 7.38 -13.66 16.14
C ALA A 54 7.50 -13.12 14.71
N ILE A 55 7.80 -13.98 13.73
CA ILE A 55 7.89 -13.60 12.32
C ILE A 55 6.53 -13.17 11.80
N MET A 56 5.47 -13.92 12.10
CA MET A 56 4.10 -13.56 11.72
C MET A 56 3.68 -12.21 12.31
N ARG A 57 3.94 -11.99 13.60
CA ARG A 57 3.62 -10.73 14.27
C ARG A 57 4.35 -9.54 13.64
N SER A 58 5.65 -9.69 13.33
CA SER A 58 6.44 -8.66 12.66
C SER A 58 5.89 -8.33 11.28
N GLY A 59 5.47 -9.33 10.50
CA GLY A 59 4.86 -9.14 9.18
C GLY A 59 3.54 -8.37 9.27
N ILE A 60 2.65 -8.76 10.18
CA ILE A 60 1.37 -8.08 10.41
C ILE A 60 1.60 -6.63 10.89
N TYR A 61 2.55 -6.40 11.80
CA TYR A 61 2.87 -5.06 12.27
C TYR A 61 3.29 -4.12 11.14
N LYS A 62 4.13 -4.58 10.21
CA LYS A 62 4.51 -3.80 9.02
C LYS A 62 3.30 -3.45 8.16
N LYS A 63 2.37 -4.39 7.96
CA LYS A 63 1.14 -4.16 7.19
C LYS A 63 0.19 -3.17 7.88
N MET A 64 0.14 -3.17 9.20
CA MET A 64 -0.59 -2.15 9.95
C MET A 64 0.00 -0.75 9.72
N LEU A 65 1.33 -0.61 9.74
CA LEU A 65 2.00 0.66 9.44
C LEU A 65 1.72 1.13 8.01
N ASP A 66 1.73 0.24 7.04
CA ASP A 66 1.35 0.55 5.65
C ASP A 66 -0.10 1.05 5.57
N THR A 67 -1.02 0.42 6.31
CA THR A 67 -2.42 0.85 6.39
C THR A 67 -2.56 2.24 6.98
N PHE A 68 -1.84 2.56 8.05
CA PHE A 68 -1.84 3.93 8.61
C PHE A 68 -1.23 4.94 7.63
N SER A 69 -0.21 4.56 6.88
CA SER A 69 0.37 5.42 5.84
C SER A 69 -0.65 5.71 4.73
N ILE A 70 -1.39 4.70 4.26
CA ILE A 70 -2.46 4.87 3.27
C ILE A 70 -3.56 5.81 3.82
N LEU A 71 -3.97 5.63 5.07
CA LEU A 71 -4.95 6.52 5.69
C LEU A 71 -4.46 7.98 5.73
N ALA A 72 -3.20 8.19 6.09
CA ALA A 72 -2.59 9.53 6.08
C ALA A 72 -2.54 10.13 4.67
N ILE A 73 -2.27 9.33 3.64
CA ILE A 73 -2.27 9.74 2.23
C ILE A 73 -3.68 10.19 1.79
N LEU A 74 -4.72 9.44 2.17
CA LEU A 74 -6.11 9.81 1.87
C LEU A 74 -6.49 11.15 2.51
N LEU A 75 -6.11 11.36 3.77
CA LEU A 75 -6.33 12.64 4.45
C LEU A 75 -5.55 13.78 3.79
N MET A 76 -4.30 13.54 3.39
CA MET A 76 -3.48 14.51 2.68
C MET A 76 -4.08 14.88 1.31
N GLN A 77 -4.61 13.92 0.57
CA GLN A 77 -5.31 14.19 -0.68
C GLN A 77 -6.51 15.11 -0.45
N GLY A 78 -7.24 14.93 0.65
CA GLY A 78 -8.32 15.83 1.05
C GLY A 78 -7.86 17.26 1.29
N VAL A 79 -6.72 17.44 1.98
CA VAL A 79 -6.12 18.76 2.23
C VAL A 79 -5.70 19.43 0.91
N VAL A 80 -5.02 18.70 0.04
CA VAL A 80 -4.54 19.20 -1.26
C VAL A 80 -5.73 19.67 -2.13
N SER A 81 -6.79 18.86 -2.17
CA SER A 81 -8.02 19.22 -2.88
C SER A 81 -8.69 20.47 -2.30
N HIS A 82 -8.70 20.62 -0.97
CA HIS A 82 -9.24 21.81 -0.31
C HIS A 82 -8.43 23.07 -0.62
N MET A 83 -7.14 22.94 -0.87
CA MET A 83 -6.28 24.05 -1.34
C MET A 83 -6.51 24.42 -2.80
N GLY A 84 -7.41 23.77 -3.50
CA GLY A 84 -7.70 23.99 -4.92
C GLY A 84 -6.66 23.39 -5.87
N ILE A 85 -5.80 22.51 -5.37
CA ILE A 85 -4.78 21.83 -6.17
C ILE A 85 -5.36 20.54 -6.72
N SER A 86 -5.51 20.45 -8.02
CA SER A 86 -6.01 19.26 -8.72
C SER A 86 -4.86 18.30 -9.09
N ALA A 87 -4.17 17.76 -8.09
CA ALA A 87 -3.09 16.79 -8.29
C ALA A 87 -3.48 15.42 -7.72
N PRO A 88 -3.32 14.32 -8.49
CA PRO A 88 -3.68 12.97 -8.04
C PRO A 88 -2.59 12.35 -7.13
N ILE A 89 -2.17 13.08 -6.09
CA ILE A 89 -1.07 12.69 -5.20
C ILE A 89 -1.41 11.37 -4.50
N GLY A 90 -2.64 11.23 -4.00
CA GLY A 90 -3.11 10.02 -3.35
C GLY A 90 -3.03 8.80 -4.26
N THR A 91 -3.51 8.92 -5.50
CA THR A 91 -3.47 7.85 -6.51
C THR A 91 -2.02 7.42 -6.81
N ILE A 92 -1.11 8.38 -7.00
CA ILE A 92 0.31 8.10 -7.27
C ILE A 92 0.95 7.37 -6.08
N LEU A 93 0.73 7.84 -4.85
CA LEU A 93 1.32 7.25 -3.66
C LEU A 93 0.76 5.86 -3.36
N ILE A 94 -0.55 5.64 -3.52
CA ILE A 94 -1.14 4.30 -3.35
C ILE A 94 -0.65 3.35 -4.45
N GLY A 95 -0.48 3.84 -5.68
CA GLY A 95 0.16 3.09 -6.75
C GLY A 95 1.57 2.61 -6.37
N ALA A 96 2.37 3.44 -5.69
CA ALA A 96 3.68 3.05 -5.17
C ALA A 96 3.57 1.96 -4.09
N PHE A 97 2.55 1.99 -3.22
CA PHE A 97 2.29 0.91 -2.27
C PHE A 97 1.85 -0.38 -2.96
N CYS A 98 1.02 -0.32 -4.00
CA CYS A 98 0.68 -1.49 -4.84
C CYS A 98 1.94 -2.11 -5.44
N PHE A 99 2.85 -1.29 -5.96
CA PHE A 99 4.12 -1.74 -6.52
C PHE A 99 5.02 -2.40 -5.46
N LYS A 100 5.08 -1.85 -4.24
CA LYS A 100 5.78 -2.45 -3.10
C LYS A 100 5.23 -3.85 -2.77
N GLU A 101 3.91 -4.01 -2.70
CA GLU A 101 3.28 -5.30 -2.43
C GLU A 101 3.58 -6.31 -3.56
N LEU A 102 3.47 -5.88 -4.81
CA LEU A 102 3.80 -6.71 -5.97
C LEU A 102 5.25 -7.20 -5.91
N THR A 103 6.20 -6.32 -5.60
CA THR A 103 7.62 -6.67 -5.47
C THR A 103 7.83 -7.70 -4.36
N SER A 104 7.17 -7.53 -3.22
CA SER A 104 7.23 -8.48 -2.10
C SER A 104 6.67 -9.86 -2.48
N ILE A 105 5.53 -9.90 -3.19
CA ILE A 105 4.94 -11.15 -3.70
C ILE A 105 5.92 -11.87 -4.64
N LEU A 106 6.53 -11.12 -5.56
CA LEU A 106 7.51 -11.67 -6.49
C LEU A 106 8.75 -12.21 -5.75
N GLU A 107 9.22 -11.53 -4.72
CA GLU A 107 10.34 -12.00 -3.89
C GLU A 107 9.97 -13.24 -3.05
N ASN A 108 8.73 -13.34 -2.61
CA ASN A 108 8.25 -14.52 -1.90
C ASN A 108 8.17 -15.74 -2.81
N THR A 109 7.80 -15.56 -4.06
CA THR A 109 7.71 -16.61 -5.10
C THR A 109 9.06 -16.93 -5.74
N ALA A 110 9.98 -15.96 -5.86
CA ALA A 110 11.33 -16.16 -6.41
C ALA A 110 12.23 -17.08 -5.55
N GLY A 111 11.83 -17.39 -4.33
CA GLY A 111 12.52 -18.37 -3.49
C GLY A 111 12.55 -19.80 -4.05
N ASP A 112 11.74 -20.09 -5.08
CA ASP A 112 11.86 -21.23 -5.98
C ASP A 112 12.50 -20.74 -7.30
N ALA A 113 13.76 -21.09 -7.54
CA ALA A 113 14.52 -20.65 -8.70
C ALA A 113 13.86 -20.97 -10.06
N ASN A 114 12.81 -21.81 -10.06
CA ASN A 114 12.02 -22.18 -11.23
C ASN A 114 10.63 -21.50 -11.29
N ALA A 115 10.25 -20.72 -10.29
CA ALA A 115 8.87 -20.21 -10.17
C ALA A 115 8.65 -18.92 -10.98
N LEU A 116 9.68 -18.14 -11.26
CA LEU A 116 9.57 -16.90 -12.01
C LEU A 116 10.23 -16.98 -13.38
N PRO A 117 9.60 -16.45 -14.44
CA PRO A 117 10.25 -16.26 -15.73
C PRO A 117 11.53 -15.44 -15.59
N LYS A 118 12.57 -15.79 -16.36
CA LYS A 118 13.88 -15.10 -16.34
C LYS A 118 13.78 -13.58 -16.51
N ALA A 119 12.83 -13.12 -17.32
CA ALA A 119 12.58 -11.70 -17.54
C ALA A 119 12.16 -10.98 -16.24
N VAL A 120 11.32 -11.62 -15.42
CA VAL A 120 10.87 -11.08 -14.13
C VAL A 120 12.02 -11.09 -13.11
N GLN A 121 12.86 -12.13 -13.09
CA GLN A 121 14.05 -12.17 -12.25
C GLN A 121 15.01 -11.03 -12.58
N HIS A 122 15.31 -10.82 -13.85
CA HIS A 122 16.18 -9.73 -14.30
C HIS A 122 15.62 -8.34 -13.92
N TRP A 123 14.31 -8.16 -14.03
CA TRP A 123 13.64 -6.93 -13.64
C TRP A 123 13.73 -6.68 -12.12
N LEU A 124 13.52 -7.70 -11.28
CA LEU A 124 13.68 -7.61 -9.83
C LEU A 124 15.12 -7.26 -9.43
N ASP A 125 16.12 -7.87 -10.08
CA ASP A 125 17.52 -7.60 -9.81
C ASP A 125 17.88 -6.15 -10.18
N SER A 126 17.32 -5.64 -11.27
CA SER A 126 17.49 -4.24 -11.67
C SER A 126 16.91 -3.27 -10.64
N ILE A 127 15.74 -3.57 -10.08
CA ILE A 127 15.13 -2.76 -9.01
C ILE A 127 15.98 -2.80 -7.74
N ARG A 128 16.44 -3.99 -7.33
CA ARG A 128 17.30 -4.13 -6.14
C ARG A 128 18.57 -3.29 -6.27
N GLN A 129 19.20 -3.29 -7.44
CA GLN A 129 20.39 -2.47 -7.70
C GLN A 129 20.11 -0.97 -7.63
N MET A 130 18.92 -0.51 -8.05
CA MET A 130 18.52 0.89 -7.94
C MET A 130 18.28 1.33 -6.49
N ILE A 131 17.77 0.45 -5.65
CA ILE A 131 17.43 0.75 -4.24
C ILE A 131 18.68 0.66 -3.34
N SER A 132 19.68 -0.12 -3.73
CA SER A 132 20.91 -0.35 -2.95
C SER A 132 21.97 0.76 -3.12
N LYS A 133 21.73 1.74 -3.98
CA LYS A 133 22.57 2.94 -4.16
C LYS A 133 22.03 4.12 -3.36
#